data_7f2ed64cae671b24608ced8f53b5d8cb
#
_entry.id   7f2ed64cae671b24608ced8f53b5d8cb
#
_cell.length_a   1.000
_cell.length_b   1.000
_cell.length_c   1.000
_cell.angle_alpha   90.00
_cell.angle_beta   90.00
_cell.angle_gamma   90.00
#
_symmetry.space_group_name_H-M   'P 1'
#
loop_
_entity.id
_entity.type
_entity.pdbx_description
1 polymer ?
#
loop_
_entity_poly.entity_id
_entity_poly.type
_entity_poly.pdbx_seq_one_letter_code
_entity_poly.pdbx_strand_id
1 'polypeptide(L)'
;MMNKAAANLLDRFSSCSSQDRAICETKTIAGSRMFVTAIVSVLVVLTLSVGCKKYKPPKMSTSKNVRKGAIVGSSMAPCLVGKHYQCNCSECGNTFRCDIEQADEREFLVCPNCGFGKIDRHNPASCEPIPEQAVEITIEGPPPQRWQMVVFSMIGMTDPVGKTGIKRVVGMPGEVITFHDGNIFANGTLLQKPIDIQKKVRVPVYDSSFYSDRFKRWVGFEGAKWNCDSKRIGPVESTKGELVWAAYRQHRCYATKKDADKVVSIEDNYGFNQSLTRDLHSVDEIFLEADVEYSASSIVGLRYRKRSVDYEFQIDIAKKSLAFTTVGAGRNDGKREEATQIDPMTNSVVRDAINSSKKLKLELTSFDSRLVLLINQKQVFTLQIEPETVDADATEAADNSERDPMQIQIGVNDPAASFRRVRIWRDLYYYPAPETAQKNSELDAMDGFIVLGDNVPISVDSRHWNMPSVAAPFVIGTVDLPQKQ
;
A
#
# COMPACT_ATOMS: atom_id res chain seq x y z
N MET A 1 51.36 -19.38 -2.60
CA MET A 1 51.24 -19.60 -4.04
C MET A 1 49.79 -19.36 -4.48
N MET A 2 49.35 -18.13 -4.47
CA MET A 2 48.07 -17.71 -5.06
C MET A 2 48.17 -16.20 -5.31
N ASN A 3 48.81 -15.81 -6.39
CA ASN A 3 48.90 -14.42 -6.84
C ASN A 3 49.43 -14.37 -8.27
N LYS A 4 48.65 -14.90 -9.21
CA LYS A 4 48.98 -14.75 -10.66
C LYS A 4 47.76 -14.81 -11.60
N ALA A 5 46.55 -14.81 -11.09
CA ALA A 5 45.33 -14.87 -11.94
C ALA A 5 44.54 -13.55 -12.02
N ALA A 6 44.87 -12.54 -11.22
CA ALA A 6 44.13 -11.27 -11.17
C ALA A 6 44.77 -10.13 -12.00
N ALA A 7 45.92 -10.34 -12.61
CA ALA A 7 46.67 -9.30 -13.34
C ALA A 7 46.41 -9.26 -14.86
N ASN A 8 45.66 -10.21 -15.44
CA ASN A 8 45.47 -10.32 -16.89
C ASN A 8 44.13 -9.83 -17.43
N LEU A 9 43.29 -9.18 -16.62
CA LEU A 9 42.01 -8.65 -17.09
C LEU A 9 41.96 -7.11 -17.18
N LEU A 10 42.97 -6.40 -16.73
CA LEU A 10 43.02 -4.92 -16.75
C LEU A 10 43.83 -4.32 -17.93
N ASP A 11 44.47 -5.13 -18.76
CA ASP A 11 45.30 -4.65 -19.88
C ASP A 11 44.66 -4.71 -21.27
N ARG A 12 43.34 -4.86 -21.36
CA ARG A 12 42.65 -4.89 -22.65
C ARG A 12 41.71 -3.71 -22.96
N PHE A 13 41.71 -2.68 -22.11
CA PHE A 13 40.85 -1.48 -22.35
C PHE A 13 41.59 -0.15 -22.40
N SER A 14 42.86 -0.15 -22.85
CA SER A 14 43.56 1.09 -23.11
C SER A 14 44.20 1.07 -24.48
N SER A 15 43.43 1.18 -25.54
CA SER A 15 43.85 1.74 -26.81
C SER A 15 42.67 1.83 -27.78
N CYS A 16 41.93 2.93 -27.74
CA CYS A 16 41.29 3.47 -28.93
C CYS A 16 41.29 4.98 -28.85
N SER A 17 42.17 5.58 -29.62
CA SER A 17 42.43 7.00 -29.73
C SER A 17 41.30 7.70 -30.50
N SER A 18 41.04 8.91 -30.06
CA SER A 18 40.37 10.00 -30.74
C SER A 18 40.72 10.10 -32.23
N GLN A 19 39.71 10.08 -33.08
CA GLN A 19 39.53 10.88 -34.29
C GLN A 19 38.45 10.23 -35.16
N ASP A 20 37.29 10.93 -35.22
CA ASP A 20 36.64 11.24 -36.50
C ASP A 20 35.26 11.85 -36.20
N ARG A 21 35.30 13.18 -36.06
CA ARG A 21 34.12 14.02 -36.29
C ARG A 21 34.03 14.31 -37.78
N ALA A 22 33.04 13.83 -38.45
CA ALA A 22 32.63 14.29 -39.79
C ALA A 22 31.20 14.79 -39.75
N ILE A 23 31.12 16.05 -39.93
CA ILE A 23 29.97 16.94 -40.20
C ILE A 23 29.23 16.43 -41.45
N CYS A 24 27.91 16.32 -41.38
CA CYS A 24 27.08 16.26 -42.58
C CYS A 24 26.03 17.38 -42.51
N GLU A 25 26.30 18.44 -43.24
CA GLU A 25 25.42 19.56 -43.46
C GLU A 25 24.25 19.18 -44.38
N THR A 26 23.08 19.57 -44.03
CA THR A 26 21.87 19.53 -44.86
C THR A 26 21.89 20.66 -45.88
N LYS A 27 21.86 20.33 -47.16
CA LYS A 27 21.48 21.26 -48.22
C LYS A 27 20.08 20.95 -48.74
N THR A 28 19.23 21.94 -48.54
CA THR A 28 17.89 22.06 -49.10
C THR A 28 17.99 22.33 -50.62
N ILE A 29 17.30 21.52 -51.44
CA ILE A 29 16.95 21.92 -52.80
C ILE A 29 15.46 21.70 -53.01
N ALA A 30 14.79 22.82 -53.28
CA ALA A 30 13.40 22.87 -53.69
C ALA A 30 13.26 22.63 -55.20
N GLY A 31 12.20 21.96 -55.60
CA GLY A 31 11.63 22.09 -56.95
C GLY A 31 11.60 20.80 -57.75
N SER A 32 10.49 20.17 -57.86
CA SER A 32 9.77 19.90 -59.11
C SER A 32 8.62 18.92 -58.85
N ARG A 33 7.46 19.39 -59.18
CA ARG A 33 6.19 18.67 -59.09
C ARG A 33 5.96 17.79 -60.32
N MET A 34 5.13 16.75 -60.07
CA MET A 34 4.23 16.08 -61.03
C MET A 34 4.82 15.06 -62.03
N PHE A 35 4.14 13.94 -62.04
CA PHE A 35 4.18 12.80 -62.98
C PHE A 35 4.94 11.55 -62.48
N VAL A 36 4.47 10.90 -61.47
CA VAL A 36 4.69 9.43 -61.27
C VAL A 36 3.60 8.83 -60.33
N THR A 37 2.34 9.16 -60.48
CA THR A 37 1.28 8.60 -59.59
C THR A 37 0.28 7.68 -60.30
N ALA A 38 0.56 7.25 -61.54
CA ALA A 38 -0.43 6.48 -62.33
C ALA A 38 -0.01 5.06 -62.72
N ILE A 39 1.21 4.58 -62.40
CA ILE A 39 1.66 3.25 -62.84
C ILE A 39 1.88 2.24 -61.71
N VAL A 40 1.88 2.66 -60.44
CA VAL A 40 2.08 1.74 -59.29
C VAL A 40 0.76 1.11 -58.82
N SER A 41 -0.41 1.66 -59.20
CA SER A 41 -1.71 1.16 -58.71
C SER A 41 -2.29 -0.04 -59.49
N VAL A 42 -1.73 -0.44 -60.61
CA VAL A 42 -2.24 -1.57 -61.43
C VAL A 42 -1.46 -2.87 -61.25
N LEU A 43 -0.25 -2.82 -60.71
CA LEU A 43 0.56 -4.03 -60.45
C LEU A 43 0.37 -4.67 -59.08
N VAL A 44 -0.38 -4.04 -58.16
CA VAL A 44 -0.65 -4.59 -56.79
C VAL A 44 -1.93 -5.43 -56.75
N VAL A 45 -2.79 -5.37 -57.79
CA VAL A 45 -4.08 -6.10 -57.80
C VAL A 45 -3.99 -7.51 -58.43
N LEU A 46 -2.90 -7.86 -59.10
CA LEU A 46 -2.77 -9.15 -59.80
C LEU A 46 -1.90 -10.20 -59.13
N THR A 47 -1.39 -9.96 -57.93
CA THR A 47 -0.60 -10.97 -57.17
C THR A 47 -1.26 -11.48 -55.89
N LEU A 48 -2.55 -11.20 -55.67
CA LEU A 48 -3.27 -11.61 -54.43
C LEU A 48 -4.19 -12.82 -54.60
N SER A 49 -4.01 -13.66 -55.65
CA SER A 49 -4.82 -14.86 -55.82
C SER A 49 -4.03 -16.17 -55.77
N VAL A 50 -2.86 -16.21 -55.12
CA VAL A 50 -2.19 -17.47 -54.81
C VAL A 50 -2.31 -17.70 -53.31
N GLY A 51 -3.10 -18.72 -52.95
CA GLY A 51 -3.49 -19.22 -51.65
C GLY A 51 -2.60 -18.86 -50.43
N CYS A 52 -3.01 -17.86 -49.68
CA CYS A 52 -2.54 -17.70 -48.30
C CYS A 52 -3.01 -18.88 -47.47
N LYS A 53 -2.21 -19.91 -47.33
CA LYS A 53 -2.29 -20.78 -46.18
C LYS A 53 -2.17 -19.87 -44.96
N LYS A 54 -3.25 -19.76 -44.17
CA LYS A 54 -3.25 -19.04 -42.87
C LYS A 54 -2.05 -19.54 -42.10
N TYR A 55 -1.01 -18.70 -42.00
CA TYR A 55 0.09 -18.92 -41.06
C TYR A 55 -0.55 -18.85 -39.65
N LYS A 56 -0.77 -20.01 -39.01
CA LYS A 56 -1.01 -20.09 -37.59
C LYS A 56 0.37 -19.88 -36.97
N PRO A 57 0.58 -18.75 -36.26
CA PRO A 57 1.79 -18.65 -35.45
C PRO A 57 1.84 -19.85 -34.53
N PRO A 58 3.01 -20.47 -34.32
CA PRO A 58 3.14 -21.56 -33.38
C PRO A 58 2.57 -21.05 -32.06
N LYS A 59 1.66 -21.82 -31.45
CA LYS A 59 1.24 -21.57 -30.07
C LYS A 59 2.54 -21.59 -29.28
N MET A 60 3.03 -20.41 -28.87
CA MET A 60 4.07 -20.33 -27.86
C MET A 60 3.52 -21.09 -26.66
N SER A 61 4.09 -22.26 -26.42
CA SER A 61 3.88 -22.99 -25.18
C SER A 61 4.40 -22.08 -24.08
N THR A 62 3.49 -21.40 -23.37
CA THR A 62 3.77 -20.65 -22.17
C THR A 62 3.89 -21.62 -20.99
N SER A 63 4.76 -22.61 -21.08
CA SER A 63 5.24 -23.26 -19.87
C SER A 63 6.17 -22.25 -19.20
N LYS A 64 5.62 -21.42 -18.30
CA LYS A 64 6.42 -20.59 -17.40
C LYS A 64 7.38 -21.54 -16.70
N ASN A 65 8.68 -21.27 -16.81
CA ASN A 65 9.67 -22.02 -16.03
C ASN A 65 9.50 -21.57 -14.57
N VAL A 66 8.82 -22.39 -13.77
CA VAL A 66 8.43 -22.08 -12.39
C VAL A 66 9.25 -22.95 -11.45
N ARG A 67 9.90 -22.33 -10.47
CA ARG A 67 10.56 -23.00 -9.34
C ARG A 67 9.78 -22.76 -8.06
N LYS A 68 9.80 -23.75 -7.16
CA LYS A 68 9.25 -23.59 -5.82
C LYS A 68 10.33 -23.11 -4.86
N GLY A 69 9.97 -22.22 -3.96
CA GLY A 69 10.81 -21.72 -2.87
C GLY A 69 10.03 -21.65 -1.57
N ALA A 70 10.71 -21.37 -0.47
CA ALA A 70 10.11 -21.12 0.83
C ALA A 70 10.59 -19.76 1.37
N ILE A 71 9.70 -19.04 2.05
CA ILE A 71 9.99 -17.74 2.67
C ILE A 71 10.56 -17.98 4.06
N VAL A 72 11.85 -17.76 4.22
CA VAL A 72 12.55 -18.02 5.50
C VAL A 72 12.36 -16.86 6.48
N GLY A 73 12.45 -15.62 6.01
CA GLY A 73 12.43 -14.42 6.87
C GLY A 73 11.09 -13.68 6.87
N SER A 74 11.02 -12.65 7.68
CA SER A 74 9.82 -11.85 7.94
C SER A 74 9.78 -10.51 7.22
N SER A 75 10.79 -10.20 6.42
CA SER A 75 10.98 -8.89 5.77
C SER A 75 9.88 -8.51 4.77
N MET A 76 9.09 -9.47 4.30
CA MET A 76 8.00 -9.27 3.34
C MET A 76 6.60 -9.39 3.95
N ALA A 77 6.48 -9.49 5.29
CA ALA A 77 5.18 -9.42 5.95
C ALA A 77 4.55 -8.02 5.76
N PRO A 78 3.25 -7.90 5.55
CA PRO A 78 2.20 -8.93 5.64
C PRO A 78 2.00 -9.79 4.39
N CYS A 79 2.65 -9.47 3.25
CA CYS A 79 2.40 -10.14 1.97
C CYS A 79 2.89 -11.59 1.95
N LEU A 80 4.13 -11.81 2.37
CA LEU A 80 4.76 -13.12 2.47
C LEU A 80 5.36 -13.27 3.86
N VAL A 81 5.14 -14.41 4.47
CA VAL A 81 5.56 -14.66 5.85
C VAL A 81 6.42 -15.92 5.95
N GLY A 82 7.49 -15.82 6.73
CA GLY A 82 8.31 -16.95 7.13
C GLY A 82 7.63 -17.77 8.23
N LYS A 83 8.43 -18.46 9.02
CA LYS A 83 7.93 -19.14 10.23
C LYS A 83 7.30 -18.12 11.18
N HIS A 84 6.12 -18.43 11.68
CA HIS A 84 5.39 -17.54 12.58
C HIS A 84 4.46 -18.33 13.50
N TYR A 85 4.02 -17.69 14.58
CA TYR A 85 2.90 -18.19 15.36
C TYR A 85 1.60 -17.64 14.79
N GLN A 86 0.60 -18.51 14.62
CA GLN A 86 -0.80 -18.11 14.49
C GLN A 86 -1.45 -18.17 15.84
N CYS A 87 -1.83 -17.03 16.38
CA CYS A 87 -2.34 -16.89 17.75
C CYS A 87 -3.82 -16.53 17.77
N ASN A 88 -4.55 -17.07 18.75
CA ASN A 88 -5.95 -16.80 19.00
C ASN A 88 -6.08 -16.05 20.34
N CYS A 89 -6.74 -14.92 20.32
CA CYS A 89 -7.01 -14.14 21.52
C CYS A 89 -8.21 -14.72 22.27
N SER A 90 -8.01 -15.16 23.51
CA SER A 90 -9.10 -15.68 24.35
C SER A 90 -10.09 -14.61 24.78
N GLU A 91 -9.72 -13.32 24.74
CA GLU A 91 -10.58 -12.20 25.14
C GLU A 91 -11.57 -11.82 24.03
N CYS A 92 -11.10 -11.62 22.79
CA CYS A 92 -11.95 -11.13 21.69
C CYS A 92 -12.12 -12.11 20.54
N GLY A 93 -11.42 -13.25 20.56
CA GLY A 93 -11.47 -14.25 19.47
C GLY A 93 -10.66 -13.88 18.21
N ASN A 94 -9.93 -12.76 18.23
CA ASN A 94 -9.13 -12.36 17.08
C ASN A 94 -7.98 -13.34 16.84
N THR A 95 -7.84 -13.75 15.58
CA THR A 95 -6.69 -14.55 15.11
C THR A 95 -5.67 -13.63 14.46
N PHE A 96 -4.44 -13.67 14.91
CA PHE A 96 -3.36 -12.86 14.39
C PHE A 96 -2.05 -13.65 14.26
N ARG A 97 -1.12 -13.10 13.49
CA ARG A 97 0.20 -13.69 13.28
C ARG A 97 1.24 -12.92 14.07
N CYS A 98 2.23 -13.63 14.60
CA CYS A 98 3.41 -13.05 15.22
C CYS A 98 4.65 -13.76 14.70
N ASP A 99 5.68 -13.00 14.35
CA ASP A 99 6.97 -13.54 13.96
C ASP A 99 7.54 -14.41 15.09
N ILE A 100 8.16 -15.55 14.74
CA ILE A 100 8.58 -16.51 15.77
C ILE A 100 9.75 -15.97 16.58
N GLU A 101 10.72 -15.30 15.93
CA GLU A 101 11.89 -14.72 16.61
C GLU A 101 11.46 -13.58 17.53
N GLN A 102 10.55 -12.71 17.03
CA GLN A 102 9.97 -11.62 17.83
C GLN A 102 9.11 -12.12 18.99
N ALA A 103 8.38 -13.21 18.79
CA ALA A 103 7.56 -13.82 19.85
C ALA A 103 8.42 -14.41 20.97
N ASP A 104 9.54 -15.02 20.62
CA ASP A 104 10.43 -15.70 21.58
C ASP A 104 11.13 -14.73 22.54
N GLU A 105 11.22 -13.46 22.21
CA GLU A 105 11.73 -12.39 23.08
C GLU A 105 10.71 -11.93 24.15
N ARG A 106 9.47 -12.43 24.13
CA ARG A 106 8.42 -12.03 25.06
C ARG A 106 7.89 -13.19 25.90
N GLU A 107 7.57 -12.93 27.14
CA GLU A 107 6.87 -13.89 28.02
C GLU A 107 5.44 -14.14 27.52
N PHE A 108 4.72 -13.06 27.20
CA PHE A 108 3.35 -13.10 26.69
C PHE A 108 3.19 -12.21 25.47
N LEU A 109 2.37 -12.67 24.53
CA LEU A 109 1.99 -11.89 23.35
C LEU A 109 0.74 -11.03 23.64
N VAL A 110 0.59 -9.97 22.84
CA VAL A 110 -0.50 -9.00 22.95
C VAL A 110 -1.38 -9.07 21.71
N CYS A 111 -2.70 -9.16 21.92
CA CYS A 111 -3.65 -9.09 20.82
C CYS A 111 -3.62 -7.70 20.15
N PRO A 112 -3.34 -7.58 18.84
CA PRO A 112 -3.30 -6.29 18.16
C PRO A 112 -4.66 -5.59 18.11
N ASN A 113 -5.75 -6.34 18.19
CA ASN A 113 -7.10 -5.82 18.07
C ASN A 113 -7.66 -5.26 19.40
N CYS A 114 -7.53 -6.02 20.50
CA CYS A 114 -8.13 -5.63 21.79
C CYS A 114 -7.10 -5.29 22.88
N GLY A 115 -5.80 -5.47 22.64
CA GLY A 115 -4.76 -5.20 23.62
C GLY A 115 -4.68 -6.20 24.80
N PHE A 116 -5.36 -7.36 24.72
CA PHE A 116 -5.19 -8.41 25.72
C PHE A 116 -3.76 -8.95 25.70
N GLY A 117 -3.03 -8.81 26.80
CA GLY A 117 -1.58 -9.02 26.89
C GLY A 117 -1.17 -10.27 27.67
N LYS A 118 -1.98 -11.34 27.68
CA LYS A 118 -1.68 -12.59 28.40
C LYS A 118 -1.81 -13.81 27.49
N ILE A 119 -1.36 -13.70 26.24
CA ILE A 119 -1.41 -14.79 25.28
C ILE A 119 -0.10 -15.56 25.37
N ASP A 120 -0.17 -16.77 25.92
CA ASP A 120 0.97 -17.66 26.09
C ASP A 120 1.28 -18.37 24.76
N ARG A 121 2.46 -18.08 24.18
CA ARG A 121 2.92 -18.69 22.93
C ARG A 121 3.22 -20.19 23.06
N HIS A 122 3.53 -20.67 24.26
CA HIS A 122 3.82 -22.08 24.52
C HIS A 122 2.54 -22.92 24.72
N ASN A 123 1.40 -22.28 24.86
CA ASN A 123 0.13 -22.98 24.96
C ASN A 123 -0.46 -23.23 23.54
N PRO A 124 -0.52 -24.49 23.08
CA PRO A 124 -1.05 -24.81 21.75
C PRO A 124 -2.49 -24.38 21.52
N ALA A 125 -3.27 -24.20 22.58
CA ALA A 125 -4.64 -23.67 22.47
C ALA A 125 -4.66 -22.15 22.14
N SER A 126 -3.59 -21.45 22.46
CA SER A 126 -3.45 -20.01 22.22
C SER A 126 -2.64 -19.70 20.98
N CYS A 127 -1.54 -20.40 20.71
CA CYS A 127 -0.66 -20.16 19.59
C CYS A 127 -0.18 -21.47 18.96
N GLU A 128 -0.22 -21.52 17.63
CA GLU A 128 0.27 -22.64 16.81
C GLU A 128 1.43 -22.17 15.94
N PRO A 129 2.58 -22.88 15.94
CA PRO A 129 3.68 -22.56 15.04
C PRO A 129 3.31 -22.99 13.61
N ILE A 130 3.38 -22.03 12.69
CA ILE A 130 3.12 -22.25 11.26
C ILE A 130 4.45 -22.25 10.51
N PRO A 131 4.69 -23.23 9.62
CA PRO A 131 5.92 -23.31 8.83
C PRO A 131 6.01 -22.18 7.80
N GLU A 132 7.15 -22.13 7.12
CA GLU A 132 7.43 -21.18 6.06
C GLU A 132 6.40 -21.25 4.93
N GLN A 133 6.00 -20.10 4.42
CA GLN A 133 5.12 -20.03 3.26
C GLN A 133 5.86 -20.47 1.99
N ALA A 134 5.29 -21.43 1.27
CA ALA A 134 5.77 -21.79 -0.06
C ALA A 134 5.39 -20.75 -1.10
N VAL A 135 6.28 -20.48 -2.03
CA VAL A 135 6.08 -19.55 -3.15
C VAL A 135 6.50 -20.14 -4.48
N GLU A 136 5.87 -19.71 -5.55
CA GLU A 136 6.25 -20.05 -6.92
C GLU A 136 7.03 -18.88 -7.52
N ILE A 137 8.21 -19.17 -8.07
CA ILE A 137 9.13 -18.20 -8.66
C ILE A 137 9.11 -18.42 -10.17
N THR A 138 8.62 -17.43 -10.91
CA THR A 138 8.67 -17.43 -12.37
C THR A 138 10.07 -17.02 -12.81
N ILE A 139 10.80 -17.93 -13.45
CA ILE A 139 12.12 -17.72 -14.01
C ILE A 139 11.99 -17.45 -15.51
N GLU A 140 12.90 -16.68 -16.10
CA GLU A 140 12.88 -16.35 -17.55
C GLU A 140 11.60 -15.61 -17.97
N GLY A 141 11.14 -14.69 -17.11
CA GLY A 141 10.03 -13.78 -17.40
C GLY A 141 10.50 -12.48 -18.05
N PRO A 142 9.58 -11.57 -18.37
CA PRO A 142 9.92 -10.20 -18.75
C PRO A 142 10.66 -9.49 -17.60
N PRO A 143 11.37 -8.38 -17.89
CA PRO A 143 12.00 -7.58 -16.84
C PRO A 143 11.00 -7.22 -15.73
N PRO A 144 11.46 -7.19 -14.46
CA PRO A 144 10.59 -6.83 -13.35
C PRO A 144 9.91 -5.48 -13.55
N GLN A 145 8.67 -5.40 -13.15
CA GLN A 145 7.90 -4.16 -13.14
C GLN A 145 7.86 -3.58 -11.73
N ARG A 146 7.65 -2.27 -11.61
CA ARG A 146 7.43 -1.63 -10.32
C ARG A 146 6.30 -2.32 -9.56
N TRP A 147 6.48 -2.46 -8.26
CA TRP A 147 5.61 -3.14 -7.30
C TRP A 147 5.60 -4.68 -7.40
N GLN A 148 6.26 -5.29 -8.36
CA GLN A 148 6.45 -6.75 -8.36
C GLN A 148 7.46 -7.18 -7.28
N MET A 149 7.28 -8.39 -6.78
CA MET A 149 8.27 -9.01 -5.91
C MET A 149 9.29 -9.77 -6.77
N VAL A 150 10.55 -9.56 -6.47
CA VAL A 150 11.68 -10.21 -7.14
C VAL A 150 12.47 -11.07 -6.18
N VAL A 151 12.92 -12.21 -6.67
CA VAL A 151 13.94 -13.05 -6.05
C VAL A 151 15.27 -12.74 -6.72
N PHE A 152 16.29 -12.45 -5.94
CA PHE A 152 17.59 -12.07 -6.45
C PHE A 152 18.73 -12.69 -5.63
N SER A 153 19.91 -12.80 -6.25
CA SER A 153 21.13 -13.24 -5.59
C SER A 153 21.73 -12.11 -4.76
N MET A 154 22.06 -12.38 -3.51
CA MET A 154 22.70 -11.43 -2.59
C MET A 154 24.23 -11.41 -2.69
N ILE A 155 24.80 -12.03 -3.72
CA ILE A 155 26.25 -12.08 -3.91
C ILE A 155 26.82 -10.65 -4.01
N GLY A 156 27.76 -10.33 -3.13
CA GLY A 156 28.41 -9.02 -3.11
C GLY A 156 27.67 -7.91 -2.38
N MET A 157 26.46 -8.15 -1.84
CA MET A 157 25.66 -7.12 -1.14
C MET A 157 25.87 -7.13 0.38
N THR A 158 25.69 -8.26 1.05
CA THR A 158 25.80 -8.35 2.52
C THR A 158 26.34 -9.69 3.03
N ASP A 159 26.40 -10.74 2.17
CA ASP A 159 26.70 -12.07 2.66
C ASP A 159 27.44 -12.97 1.65
N PRO A 160 28.28 -13.89 2.13
CA PRO A 160 29.00 -14.81 1.26
C PRO A 160 28.08 -15.85 0.63
N VAL A 161 28.32 -16.09 -0.64
CA VAL A 161 27.95 -17.25 -1.45
C VAL A 161 26.60 -17.92 -1.17
N GLY A 162 25.64 -17.67 -2.03
CA GLY A 162 24.49 -18.57 -2.23
C GLY A 162 23.17 -18.15 -1.58
N LYS A 163 23.10 -17.05 -0.83
CA LYS A 163 21.84 -16.56 -0.29
C LYS A 163 21.04 -15.81 -1.34
N THR A 164 19.73 -16.02 -1.34
CA THR A 164 18.76 -15.30 -2.18
C THR A 164 17.90 -14.40 -1.29
N GLY A 165 17.64 -13.19 -1.78
CA GLY A 165 16.71 -12.25 -1.18
C GLY A 165 15.39 -12.24 -1.94
N ILE A 166 14.32 -11.89 -1.25
CA ILE A 166 13.04 -11.52 -1.86
C ILE A 166 12.63 -10.14 -1.37
N LYS A 167 12.33 -9.23 -2.28
CA LYS A 167 11.91 -7.84 -2.00
C LYS A 167 10.95 -7.35 -3.09
N ARG A 168 10.33 -6.20 -2.83
CA ARG A 168 9.45 -5.51 -3.77
C ARG A 168 10.23 -4.45 -4.54
N VAL A 169 10.11 -4.43 -5.86
CA VAL A 169 10.68 -3.39 -6.72
C VAL A 169 9.94 -2.08 -6.50
N VAL A 170 10.67 -1.04 -6.12
CA VAL A 170 10.13 0.33 -5.96
C VAL A 170 10.81 1.33 -6.88
N GLY A 171 12.12 1.18 -7.15
CA GLY A 171 12.85 2.00 -8.12
C GLY A 171 13.21 1.22 -9.36
N MET A 172 13.05 1.85 -10.51
CA MET A 172 13.44 1.32 -11.82
C MET A 172 14.83 1.83 -12.22
N PRO A 173 15.54 1.18 -13.16
CA PRO A 173 16.83 1.67 -13.63
C PRO A 173 16.79 3.16 -14.05
N GLY A 174 17.77 3.93 -13.60
CA GLY A 174 17.90 5.37 -13.87
C GLY A 174 17.09 6.29 -12.95
N GLU A 175 16.44 5.74 -11.92
CA GLU A 175 15.66 6.54 -10.98
C GLU A 175 16.42 6.77 -9.67
N VAL A 176 16.20 7.94 -9.09
CA VAL A 176 16.59 8.29 -7.72
C VAL A 176 15.37 8.22 -6.83
N ILE A 177 15.42 7.37 -5.80
CA ILE A 177 14.31 7.16 -4.86
C ILE A 177 14.56 7.92 -3.57
N THR A 178 13.54 8.67 -3.13
CA THR A 178 13.53 9.38 -1.86
C THR A 178 12.28 9.04 -1.06
N PHE A 179 12.33 9.32 0.25
CA PHE A 179 11.23 9.06 1.18
C PHE A 179 10.82 10.36 1.88
N HIS A 180 9.53 10.61 1.94
CA HIS A 180 8.99 11.73 2.71
C HIS A 180 7.60 11.38 3.24
N ASP A 181 7.35 11.61 4.53
CA ASP A 181 6.08 11.36 5.22
C ASP A 181 5.47 9.98 4.89
N GLY A 182 6.28 8.93 4.94
CA GLY A 182 5.87 7.56 4.64
C GLY A 182 5.73 7.21 3.17
N ASN A 183 5.84 8.17 2.27
CA ASN A 183 5.69 8.03 0.83
C ASN A 183 7.03 7.82 0.11
N ILE A 184 6.96 7.24 -1.08
CA ILE A 184 8.11 7.00 -1.96
C ILE A 184 8.02 7.94 -3.17
N PHE A 185 9.13 8.59 -3.49
CA PHE A 185 9.26 9.45 -4.67
C PHE A 185 10.34 8.89 -5.60
N ALA A 186 10.09 8.94 -6.90
CA ALA A 186 11.08 8.66 -7.93
C ALA A 186 11.35 9.94 -8.73
N ASN A 187 12.61 10.39 -8.75
CA ASN A 187 13.00 11.64 -9.39
C ASN A 187 12.12 12.83 -8.97
N GLY A 188 11.80 12.92 -7.66
CA GLY A 188 10.93 13.94 -7.10
C GLY A 188 9.43 13.77 -7.38
N THR A 189 9.02 12.72 -8.09
CA THR A 189 7.60 12.44 -8.38
C THR A 189 7.07 11.37 -7.44
N LEU A 190 5.96 11.64 -6.77
CA LEU A 190 5.29 10.69 -5.89
C LEU A 190 4.92 9.41 -6.64
N LEU A 191 5.33 8.26 -6.11
CA LEU A 191 4.95 6.96 -6.63
C LEU A 191 3.59 6.54 -6.06
N GLN A 192 2.67 6.20 -6.95
CA GLN A 192 1.33 5.75 -6.56
C GLN A 192 1.17 4.25 -6.80
N LYS A 193 0.90 3.51 -5.73
CA LYS A 193 0.58 2.07 -5.82
C LYS A 193 -0.75 1.84 -6.53
N PRO A 194 -0.87 0.84 -7.42
CA PRO A 194 -2.19 0.34 -7.84
C PRO A 194 -3.00 -0.13 -6.63
N ILE A 195 -4.32 0.05 -6.67
CA ILE A 195 -5.20 -0.26 -5.53
C ILE A 195 -5.18 -1.75 -5.13
N ASP A 196 -4.93 -2.64 -6.08
CA ASP A 196 -4.79 -4.08 -5.82
C ASP A 196 -3.47 -4.41 -5.09
N ILE A 197 -2.38 -3.72 -5.40
CA ILE A 197 -1.11 -3.82 -4.67
C ILE A 197 -1.29 -3.29 -3.27
N GLN A 198 -1.87 -2.10 -3.14
CA GLN A 198 -2.09 -1.46 -1.87
C GLN A 198 -2.97 -2.33 -0.94
N LYS A 199 -4.04 -2.96 -1.43
CA LYS A 199 -4.86 -3.92 -0.65
C LYS A 199 -4.07 -5.16 -0.18
N LYS A 200 -2.98 -5.51 -0.84
CA LYS A 200 -2.11 -6.65 -0.45
C LYS A 200 -1.10 -6.29 0.62
N VAL A 201 -0.58 -5.06 0.59
CA VAL A 201 0.47 -4.61 1.52
C VAL A 201 -0.06 -3.98 2.80
N ARG A 202 -1.33 -3.60 2.86
CA ARG A 202 -1.94 -2.93 4.01
C ARG A 202 -1.83 -3.75 5.31
N VAL A 203 -1.51 -3.08 6.40
CA VAL A 203 -1.34 -3.67 7.73
C VAL A 203 -2.64 -3.56 8.52
N PRO A 204 -3.16 -4.66 9.14
CA PRO A 204 -4.37 -4.60 9.91
C PRO A 204 -4.19 -3.79 11.21
N VAL A 205 -5.17 -2.95 11.51
CA VAL A 205 -5.24 -2.12 12.72
C VAL A 205 -6.37 -2.56 13.64
N TYR A 206 -7.57 -2.76 13.09
CA TYR A 206 -8.77 -3.09 13.87
C TYR A 206 -9.81 -3.84 13.05
N ASP A 207 -10.51 -4.77 13.70
CA ASP A 207 -11.70 -5.45 13.17
C ASP A 207 -12.78 -5.53 14.25
N SER A 208 -13.94 -4.91 14.01
CA SER A 208 -15.05 -4.87 14.96
C SER A 208 -15.73 -6.23 15.16
N SER A 209 -15.49 -7.21 14.27
CA SER A 209 -15.99 -8.58 14.45
C SER A 209 -15.41 -9.25 15.69
N PHE A 210 -14.26 -8.76 16.15
CA PHE A 210 -13.54 -9.25 17.33
C PHE A 210 -13.65 -8.23 18.47
N TYR A 211 -14.82 -8.15 19.04
CA TYR A 211 -15.14 -7.16 20.07
C TYR A 211 -14.58 -7.55 21.45
N SER A 212 -14.18 -6.53 22.21
CA SER A 212 -13.86 -6.62 23.63
C SER A 212 -14.22 -5.29 24.30
N ASP A 213 -14.70 -5.36 25.54
CA ASP A 213 -14.99 -4.16 26.36
C ASP A 213 -13.73 -3.47 26.89
N ARG A 214 -12.54 -4.05 26.67
CA ARG A 214 -11.28 -3.53 27.19
C ARG A 214 -10.99 -2.11 26.71
N PHE A 215 -11.23 -1.83 25.42
CA PHE A 215 -11.08 -0.49 24.83
C PHE A 215 -12.35 -0.11 24.08
N LYS A 216 -12.88 1.05 24.42
CA LYS A 216 -13.98 1.65 23.65
C LYS A 216 -13.41 2.28 22.37
N ARG A 217 -13.27 1.47 21.33
CA ARG A 217 -12.68 1.89 20.03
C ARG A 217 -13.56 2.88 19.27
N TRP A 218 -14.87 2.79 19.43
CA TRP A 218 -15.84 3.69 18.82
C TRP A 218 -16.59 4.45 19.90
N VAL A 219 -16.62 5.75 19.77
CA VAL A 219 -17.33 6.64 20.70
C VAL A 219 -18.17 7.64 19.94
N GLY A 220 -19.35 7.92 20.45
CA GLY A 220 -20.20 8.99 19.90
C GLY A 220 -19.47 10.34 19.95
N PHE A 221 -19.56 11.07 18.86
CA PHE A 221 -18.99 12.39 18.71
C PHE A 221 -19.97 13.44 19.20
N GLU A 222 -19.51 14.54 19.82
CA GLU A 222 -20.33 15.65 20.32
C GLU A 222 -21.49 15.20 21.26
N GLY A 223 -21.26 14.17 22.07
CA GLY A 223 -22.23 13.70 23.04
C GLY A 223 -23.28 12.72 22.49
N ALA A 224 -23.22 12.37 21.21
CA ALA A 224 -24.11 11.36 20.64
C ALA A 224 -23.94 10.00 21.31
N LYS A 225 -25.05 9.31 21.62
CA LYS A 225 -25.01 7.98 22.21
C LYS A 225 -25.00 6.91 21.13
N TRP A 226 -23.95 6.09 21.12
CA TRP A 226 -23.77 5.00 20.19
C TRP A 226 -23.68 3.66 20.91
N ASN A 227 -24.32 2.65 20.34
CA ASN A 227 -24.06 1.25 20.69
C ASN A 227 -22.92 0.74 19.81
N CYS A 228 -21.87 0.23 20.44
CA CYS A 228 -20.66 -0.23 19.76
C CYS A 228 -20.32 -1.62 20.31
N ASP A 229 -20.88 -2.66 19.71
CA ASP A 229 -20.60 -4.06 20.03
C ASP A 229 -20.14 -4.84 18.78
N SER A 230 -19.90 -6.14 18.92
CA SER A 230 -19.45 -7.01 17.82
C SER A 230 -20.45 -7.14 16.67
N LYS A 231 -21.72 -6.83 16.93
CA LYS A 231 -22.81 -7.02 15.97
C LYS A 231 -23.21 -5.71 15.30
N ARG A 232 -23.05 -4.59 16.03
CA ARG A 232 -23.58 -3.31 15.59
C ARG A 232 -22.76 -2.13 16.10
N ILE A 233 -22.49 -1.18 15.22
CA ILE A 233 -22.02 0.17 15.54
C ILE A 233 -23.05 1.14 14.98
N GLY A 234 -23.88 1.73 15.85
CA GLY A 234 -24.96 2.60 15.41
C GLY A 234 -25.52 3.43 16.58
N PRO A 235 -26.25 4.51 16.29
CA PRO A 235 -26.83 5.38 17.32
C PRO A 235 -27.91 4.64 18.12
N VAL A 236 -28.07 5.04 19.38
CA VAL A 236 -29.07 4.49 20.30
C VAL A 236 -30.38 5.23 20.21
N GLU A 237 -30.32 6.54 19.96
CA GLU A 237 -31.48 7.44 19.96
C GLU A 237 -31.79 7.97 18.56
N SER A 238 -33.03 8.46 18.38
CA SER A 238 -33.41 9.11 17.11
C SER A 238 -32.55 10.34 16.83
N THR A 239 -32.11 10.46 15.59
CA THR A 239 -31.24 11.53 15.12
C THR A 239 -32.01 12.74 14.56
N LYS A 240 -33.32 12.71 14.59
CA LYS A 240 -34.21 13.73 14.00
C LYS A 240 -33.91 14.03 12.51
N GLY A 241 -33.29 13.05 11.80
CA GLY A 241 -32.91 13.18 10.41
C GLY A 241 -31.52 13.81 10.16
N GLU A 242 -30.84 14.24 11.22
CA GLU A 242 -29.47 14.77 11.12
C GLU A 242 -28.44 13.64 11.22
N LEU A 243 -27.29 13.81 10.59
CA LEU A 243 -26.17 12.90 10.73
C LEU A 243 -25.58 13.04 12.14
N VAL A 244 -25.56 11.93 12.86
CA VAL A 244 -24.81 11.79 14.11
C VAL A 244 -23.60 10.91 13.86
N TRP A 245 -22.50 11.24 14.52
CA TRP A 245 -21.17 10.67 14.23
C TRP A 245 -20.64 9.85 15.39
N ALA A 246 -19.88 8.80 15.06
CA ALA A 246 -18.99 8.10 15.97
C ALA A 246 -17.57 8.19 15.45
N ALA A 247 -16.63 8.42 16.36
CA ALA A 247 -15.20 8.51 16.05
C ALA A 247 -14.48 7.24 16.51
N TYR A 248 -13.56 6.78 15.67
CA TYR A 248 -12.63 5.70 16.04
C TYR A 248 -11.53 6.23 16.94
N ARG A 249 -11.17 5.47 17.96
CA ARG A 249 -10.06 5.74 18.89
C ARG A 249 -9.03 4.62 18.82
N GLN A 250 -7.83 4.97 18.42
CA GLN A 250 -6.70 4.05 18.44
C GLN A 250 -6.07 4.02 19.84
N HIS A 251 -5.80 2.82 20.35
CA HIS A 251 -5.06 2.59 21.59
C HIS A 251 -3.77 1.85 21.29
N ARG A 252 -2.68 2.24 21.95
CA ARG A 252 -1.40 1.52 21.87
C ARG A 252 -1.50 0.17 22.56
N CYS A 253 -1.70 -0.89 21.79
CA CYS A 253 -1.81 -2.24 22.36
C CYS A 253 -0.48 -2.78 22.90
N TYR A 254 0.66 -2.34 22.34
CA TYR A 254 1.99 -2.87 22.64
C TYR A 254 2.81 -1.99 23.60
N ALA A 255 2.26 -0.89 24.04
CA ALA A 255 2.93 0.04 24.94
C ALA A 255 3.14 -0.56 26.33
N THR A 256 4.09 0.02 27.07
CA THR A 256 4.25 -0.25 28.49
C THR A 256 2.94 0.05 29.25
N LYS A 257 2.78 -0.53 30.45
CA LYS A 257 1.53 -0.36 31.25
C LYS A 257 1.07 1.09 31.44
N LYS A 258 2.00 2.05 31.38
CA LYS A 258 1.68 3.49 31.56
C LYS A 258 0.97 4.11 30.35
N ASP A 259 1.18 3.55 29.16
CA ASP A 259 0.69 4.15 27.90
C ASP A 259 -0.39 3.29 27.21
N ALA A 260 -0.72 2.10 27.75
CA ALA A 260 -1.63 1.15 27.13
C ALA A 260 -3.06 1.70 26.95
N ASP A 261 -3.48 2.65 27.80
CA ASP A 261 -4.81 3.27 27.72
C ASP A 261 -4.80 4.61 26.97
N LYS A 262 -3.62 5.07 26.53
CA LYS A 262 -3.50 6.34 25.80
C LYS A 262 -4.15 6.20 24.43
N VAL A 263 -5.06 7.13 24.14
CA VAL A 263 -5.61 7.30 22.79
C VAL A 263 -4.58 8.07 21.96
N VAL A 264 -4.24 7.50 20.82
CA VAL A 264 -3.21 8.04 19.92
C VAL A 264 -3.73 8.04 18.47
N SER A 265 -3.04 8.69 17.56
CA SER A 265 -3.24 8.48 16.13
C SER A 265 -2.90 7.03 15.73
N ILE A 266 -3.32 6.60 14.53
CA ILE A 266 -2.87 5.32 13.99
C ILE A 266 -1.38 5.44 13.70
N GLU A 267 -0.59 4.51 14.23
CA GLU A 267 0.86 4.50 14.13
C GLU A 267 1.36 3.33 13.27
N ASP A 268 2.62 3.39 12.85
CA ASP A 268 3.25 2.39 11.99
C ASP A 268 3.70 1.10 12.73
N ASN A 269 3.24 0.89 13.98
CA ASN A 269 3.41 -0.36 14.69
C ASN A 269 2.76 -1.54 13.95
N TYR A 270 3.26 -2.75 14.17
CA TYR A 270 2.75 -3.95 13.54
C TYR A 270 2.71 -5.13 14.51
N GLY A 271 1.53 -5.73 14.68
CA GLY A 271 1.32 -6.84 15.60
C GLY A 271 2.12 -8.11 15.29
N PHE A 272 2.72 -8.19 14.13
CA PHE A 272 3.65 -9.25 13.75
C PHE A 272 5.02 -9.08 14.42
N ASN A 273 5.46 -7.83 14.68
CA ASN A 273 6.76 -7.45 15.22
C ASN A 273 6.67 -7.02 16.70
N GLN A 274 6.16 -7.85 17.57
CA GLN A 274 5.77 -7.43 18.94
C GLN A 274 6.91 -7.04 19.87
N SER A 275 8.13 -7.56 19.68
CA SER A 275 9.27 -7.22 20.54
C SER A 275 10.06 -6.00 20.04
N LEU A 276 9.76 -5.54 18.82
CA LEU A 276 10.48 -4.42 18.24
C LEU A 276 10.19 -3.12 19.00
N THR A 277 11.25 -2.55 19.58
CA THR A 277 11.20 -1.25 20.28
C THR A 277 11.85 -0.19 19.41
N ARG A 278 11.10 0.83 19.02
CA ARG A 278 11.52 1.98 18.25
C ARG A 278 10.55 3.14 18.40
N ASP A 279 10.95 4.30 17.92
CA ASP A 279 10.02 5.41 17.74
C ASP A 279 9.01 5.06 16.65
N LEU A 280 7.75 5.43 16.87
CA LEU A 280 6.64 5.16 15.98
C LEU A 280 6.26 6.42 15.21
N HIS A 281 5.94 6.25 13.94
CA HIS A 281 5.43 7.32 13.10
C HIS A 281 3.91 7.27 13.07
N SER A 282 3.26 8.42 13.13
CA SER A 282 1.83 8.54 12.84
C SER A 282 1.56 8.30 11.36
N VAL A 283 0.54 7.49 11.05
CA VAL A 283 0.17 7.15 9.68
C VAL A 283 -1.18 7.76 9.35
N ASP A 284 -1.20 8.65 8.35
CA ASP A 284 -2.44 9.23 7.84
C ASP A 284 -3.06 8.39 6.71
N GLU A 285 -2.33 7.46 6.15
CA GLU A 285 -2.80 6.62 5.06
C GLU A 285 -3.55 5.40 5.59
N ILE A 286 -4.87 5.49 5.57
CA ILE A 286 -5.78 4.60 6.29
C ILE A 286 -6.84 4.04 5.35
N PHE A 287 -7.24 2.80 5.60
CA PHE A 287 -8.36 2.14 4.97
C PHE A 287 -9.45 1.86 5.97
N LEU A 288 -10.67 2.18 5.58
CA LEU A 288 -11.88 1.79 6.26
C LEU A 288 -12.71 0.89 5.33
N GLU A 289 -13.06 -0.30 5.76
CA GLU A 289 -14.13 -1.10 5.15
C GLU A 289 -15.25 -1.28 6.16
N ALA A 290 -16.49 -1.17 5.70
CA ALA A 290 -17.67 -1.42 6.53
C ALA A 290 -18.83 -1.98 5.69
N ASP A 291 -19.55 -2.93 6.27
CA ASP A 291 -20.87 -3.28 5.79
C ASP A 291 -21.89 -2.39 6.49
N VAL A 292 -22.86 -1.86 5.74
CA VAL A 292 -23.90 -0.97 6.28
C VAL A 292 -25.27 -1.61 6.11
N GLU A 293 -26.00 -1.69 7.21
CA GLU A 293 -27.45 -1.91 7.21
C GLU A 293 -28.14 -0.54 7.17
N TYR A 294 -29.15 -0.39 6.35
CA TYR A 294 -29.80 0.90 6.12
C TYR A 294 -31.29 0.75 5.82
N SER A 295 -32.05 1.80 6.06
CA SER A 295 -33.41 1.98 5.59
C SER A 295 -33.43 2.76 4.26
N ALA A 296 -34.57 2.83 3.62
CA ALA A 296 -34.74 3.56 2.35
C ALA A 296 -34.48 5.08 2.48
N SER A 297 -34.61 5.62 3.70
CA SER A 297 -34.40 7.05 4.01
C SER A 297 -33.06 7.36 4.65
N SER A 298 -32.20 6.36 4.78
CA SER A 298 -30.91 6.55 5.45
C SER A 298 -29.96 7.45 4.65
N ILE A 299 -29.25 8.30 5.37
CA ILE A 299 -28.03 8.97 4.89
C ILE A 299 -26.88 8.36 5.69
N VAL A 300 -25.86 7.90 4.98
CA VAL A 300 -24.66 7.29 5.55
C VAL A 300 -23.48 8.23 5.35
N GLY A 301 -22.80 8.56 6.44
CA GLY A 301 -21.65 9.45 6.45
C GLY A 301 -20.33 8.70 6.67
N LEU A 302 -19.29 9.10 5.97
CA LEU A 302 -17.90 8.74 6.23
C LEU A 302 -17.09 10.02 6.32
N ARG A 303 -16.24 10.14 7.34
CA ARG A 303 -15.33 11.26 7.47
C ARG A 303 -13.92 10.73 7.71
N TYR A 304 -13.00 11.26 6.97
CA TYR A 304 -11.57 11.02 7.10
C TYR A 304 -10.88 12.33 7.39
N ARG A 305 -10.06 12.36 8.44
CA ARG A 305 -9.26 13.51 8.81
C ARG A 305 -7.79 13.24 8.45
N LYS A 306 -7.25 14.10 7.64
CA LYS A 306 -5.81 14.16 7.38
C LYS A 306 -5.29 15.50 7.88
N ARG A 307 -4.46 15.46 8.94
CA ARG A 307 -3.97 16.66 9.64
C ARG A 307 -5.14 17.57 10.09
N SER A 308 -5.24 18.76 9.50
CA SER A 308 -6.26 19.75 9.84
C SER A 308 -7.46 19.79 8.87
N VAL A 309 -7.55 18.86 7.92
CA VAL A 309 -8.62 18.84 6.92
C VAL A 309 -9.50 17.60 7.11
N ASP A 310 -10.81 17.84 7.26
CA ASP A 310 -11.83 16.79 7.22
C ASP A 310 -12.34 16.61 5.78
N TYR A 311 -12.33 15.37 5.30
CA TYR A 311 -12.91 14.94 4.04
C TYR A 311 -14.19 14.16 4.36
N GLU A 312 -15.34 14.75 4.09
CA GLU A 312 -16.64 14.20 4.45
C GLU A 312 -17.41 13.73 3.22
N PHE A 313 -17.90 12.51 3.27
CA PHE A 313 -18.78 11.90 2.29
C PHE A 313 -20.15 11.63 2.90
N GLN A 314 -21.21 11.98 2.19
CA GLN A 314 -22.57 11.66 2.56
C GLN A 314 -23.24 10.91 1.41
N ILE A 315 -23.72 9.69 1.68
CA ILE A 315 -24.40 8.81 0.73
C ILE A 315 -25.89 8.83 1.07
N ASP A 316 -26.69 9.51 0.27
CA ASP A 316 -28.15 9.53 0.40
C ASP A 316 -28.74 8.33 -0.33
N ILE A 317 -29.29 7.38 0.44
CA ILE A 317 -29.82 6.12 -0.11
C ILE A 317 -31.10 6.37 -0.92
N ALA A 318 -31.95 7.29 -0.47
CA ALA A 318 -33.21 7.61 -1.16
C ALA A 318 -32.97 8.27 -2.53
N LYS A 319 -32.05 9.24 -2.55
CA LYS A 319 -31.69 9.97 -3.78
C LYS A 319 -30.68 9.20 -4.63
N LYS A 320 -30.03 8.19 -4.06
CA LYS A 320 -28.91 7.44 -4.69
C LYS A 320 -27.83 8.39 -5.19
N SER A 321 -27.42 9.30 -4.32
CA SER A 321 -26.46 10.35 -4.62
C SER A 321 -25.36 10.39 -3.56
N LEU A 322 -24.22 10.96 -3.96
CA LEU A 322 -23.06 11.21 -3.11
C LEU A 322 -22.88 12.73 -2.99
N ALA A 323 -22.66 13.22 -1.79
CA ALA A 323 -22.14 14.56 -1.54
C ALA A 323 -20.74 14.43 -0.94
N PHE A 324 -19.88 15.37 -1.29
CA PHE A 324 -18.52 15.47 -0.78
C PHE A 324 -18.25 16.90 -0.30
N THR A 325 -17.64 17.04 0.86
CA THR A 325 -17.32 18.32 1.48
C THR A 325 -15.95 18.25 2.14
N THR A 326 -15.19 19.33 2.05
CA THR A 326 -13.95 19.52 2.82
C THR A 326 -14.16 20.58 3.89
N VAL A 327 -13.62 20.35 5.09
CA VAL A 327 -13.69 21.29 6.21
C VAL A 327 -12.26 21.47 6.73
N GLY A 328 -11.70 22.66 6.55
CA GLY A 328 -10.37 23.00 7.05
C GLY A 328 -10.41 23.47 8.51
N ALA A 329 -9.53 22.97 9.37
CA ALA A 329 -9.43 23.37 10.76
C ALA A 329 -8.79 24.76 10.98
N GLY A 330 -8.24 25.37 9.92
CA GLY A 330 -7.48 26.64 9.99
C GLY A 330 -8.30 27.91 9.88
N ARG A 331 -9.60 27.84 9.65
CA ARG A 331 -10.47 29.01 9.62
C ARG A 331 -11.27 29.07 10.90
N ASN A 332 -10.96 30.04 11.75
CA ASN A 332 -11.63 30.34 13.03
C ASN A 332 -13.14 30.64 12.90
N ASP A 333 -13.75 30.52 11.74
CA ASP A 333 -15.14 30.82 11.45
C ASP A 333 -16.04 29.59 11.31
N GLY A 334 -15.47 28.37 11.43
CA GLY A 334 -16.25 27.11 11.35
C GLY A 334 -17.03 26.94 10.03
N LYS A 335 -16.74 27.75 9.02
CA LYS A 335 -17.43 27.67 7.74
C LYS A 335 -16.98 26.42 7.01
N ARG A 336 -17.93 25.53 6.78
CA ARG A 336 -17.77 24.47 5.80
C ARG A 336 -17.57 25.12 4.44
N GLU A 337 -16.56 24.69 3.71
CA GLU A 337 -16.50 25.02 2.29
C GLU A 337 -17.75 24.43 1.63
N GLU A 338 -18.33 25.12 0.65
CA GLU A 338 -19.50 24.65 -0.06
C GLU A 338 -19.24 23.22 -0.56
N ALA A 339 -20.23 22.35 -0.38
CA ALA A 339 -20.16 20.97 -0.85
C ALA A 339 -19.77 20.98 -2.33
N THR A 340 -18.65 20.38 -2.67
CA THR A 340 -18.25 20.24 -4.07
C THR A 340 -19.35 19.48 -4.78
N GLN A 341 -19.98 20.11 -5.77
CA GLN A 341 -21.01 19.45 -6.59
C GLN A 341 -20.36 18.27 -7.29
N ILE A 342 -20.78 17.07 -6.89
CA ILE A 342 -20.34 15.84 -7.55
C ILE A 342 -20.98 15.81 -8.93
N ASP A 343 -20.16 15.60 -9.91
CA ASP A 343 -20.54 15.52 -11.31
C ASP A 343 -21.68 14.49 -11.52
N PRO A 344 -22.64 14.75 -12.42
CA PRO A 344 -23.77 13.86 -12.70
C PRO A 344 -23.37 12.44 -13.11
N MET A 345 -22.19 12.26 -13.70
CA MET A 345 -21.67 10.96 -14.10
C MET A 345 -21.28 10.13 -12.87
N THR A 346 -20.64 10.74 -11.88
CA THR A 346 -20.34 10.09 -10.59
C THR A 346 -21.64 9.64 -9.90
N ASN A 347 -22.69 10.45 -9.90
CA ASN A 347 -23.98 10.07 -9.34
C ASN A 347 -24.64 8.89 -10.08
N SER A 348 -24.41 8.73 -11.37
CA SER A 348 -24.88 7.55 -12.10
C SER A 348 -24.15 6.27 -11.64
N VAL A 349 -22.83 6.34 -11.44
CA VAL A 349 -22.03 5.21 -10.91
C VAL A 349 -22.46 4.86 -9.48
N VAL A 350 -22.72 5.87 -8.63
CA VAL A 350 -23.25 5.69 -7.27
C VAL A 350 -24.58 4.97 -7.28
N ARG A 351 -25.52 5.40 -8.16
CA ARG A 351 -26.83 4.78 -8.34
C ARG A 351 -26.71 3.31 -8.72
N ASP A 352 -25.84 3.02 -9.70
CA ASP A 352 -25.59 1.64 -10.15
C ASP A 352 -24.95 0.79 -9.06
N ALA A 353 -24.04 1.38 -8.29
CA ALA A 353 -23.40 0.70 -7.19
C ALA A 353 -24.39 0.35 -6.07
N ILE A 354 -25.29 1.28 -5.69
CA ILE A 354 -26.34 1.04 -4.68
C ILE A 354 -27.34 -0.01 -5.20
N ASN A 355 -27.75 0.07 -6.45
CA ASN A 355 -28.71 -0.87 -7.04
C ASN A 355 -28.15 -2.29 -7.23
N SER A 356 -26.83 -2.45 -7.28
CA SER A 356 -26.18 -3.74 -7.55
C SER A 356 -26.28 -4.75 -6.41
N SER A 357 -26.64 -4.29 -5.20
CA SER A 357 -26.69 -5.16 -4.01
C SER A 357 -27.73 -4.64 -3.01
N LYS A 358 -28.37 -5.56 -2.28
CA LYS A 358 -29.24 -5.23 -1.13
C LYS A 358 -28.43 -4.82 0.12
N LYS A 359 -27.12 -5.02 0.11
CA LYS A 359 -26.21 -4.62 1.18
C LYS A 359 -25.32 -3.52 0.66
N LEU A 360 -24.99 -2.57 1.50
CA LEU A 360 -24.07 -1.50 1.18
C LEU A 360 -22.71 -1.85 1.82
N LYS A 361 -21.73 -2.13 0.98
CA LYS A 361 -20.33 -2.25 1.40
C LYS A 361 -19.59 -0.97 1.03
N LEU A 362 -19.03 -0.30 2.01
CA LEU A 362 -18.26 0.92 1.83
C LEU A 362 -16.77 0.63 2.04
N GLU A 363 -15.94 1.22 1.19
CA GLU A 363 -14.50 1.21 1.32
C GLU A 363 -13.99 2.64 1.10
N LEU A 364 -13.48 3.28 2.16
CA LEU A 364 -12.84 4.58 2.09
C LEU A 364 -11.34 4.38 2.34
N THR A 365 -10.52 4.83 1.43
CA THR A 365 -9.08 4.62 1.54
C THR A 365 -8.30 5.87 1.15
N SER A 366 -7.32 6.22 1.99
CA SER A 366 -6.30 7.22 1.69
C SER A 366 -4.97 6.53 1.54
N PHE A 367 -4.27 6.75 0.42
CA PHE A 367 -2.93 6.21 0.17
C PHE A 367 -2.23 6.94 -0.97
N ASP A 368 -0.92 7.08 -0.87
CA ASP A 368 -0.08 7.76 -1.86
C ASP A 368 -0.73 9.09 -2.33
N SER A 369 -1.12 9.92 -1.36
CA SER A 369 -1.81 11.22 -1.60
C SER A 369 -3.09 11.14 -2.44
N ARG A 370 -3.80 10.02 -2.40
CA ARG A 370 -5.12 9.84 -3.02
C ARG A 370 -6.15 9.45 -1.98
N LEU A 371 -7.35 9.99 -2.11
CA LEU A 371 -8.53 9.56 -1.38
C LEU A 371 -9.51 8.90 -2.35
N VAL A 372 -9.88 7.65 -2.07
CA VAL A 372 -10.72 6.84 -2.95
C VAL A 372 -11.90 6.28 -2.17
N LEU A 373 -13.10 6.44 -2.71
CA LEU A 373 -14.32 5.83 -2.18
C LEU A 373 -14.83 4.76 -3.15
N LEU A 374 -15.05 3.55 -2.61
CA LEU A 374 -15.74 2.47 -3.33
C LEU A 374 -17.06 2.14 -2.63
N ILE A 375 -18.09 1.92 -3.43
CA ILE A 375 -19.40 1.41 -3.00
C ILE A 375 -19.63 0.08 -3.70
N ASN A 376 -19.85 -1.00 -2.93
CA ASN A 376 -20.05 -2.35 -3.45
C ASN A 376 -18.95 -2.76 -4.47
N GLN A 377 -17.67 -2.46 -4.13
CA GLN A 377 -16.47 -2.72 -4.92
C GLN A 377 -16.34 -1.86 -6.20
N LYS A 378 -17.27 -0.98 -6.48
CA LYS A 378 -17.17 -0.02 -7.59
C LYS A 378 -16.55 1.28 -7.07
N GLN A 379 -15.48 1.73 -7.69
CA GLN A 379 -14.88 3.03 -7.40
C GLN A 379 -15.84 4.13 -7.88
N VAL A 380 -16.31 4.94 -6.95
CA VAL A 380 -17.29 6.01 -7.22
C VAL A 380 -16.70 7.41 -7.11
N PHE A 381 -15.57 7.53 -6.43
CA PHE A 381 -14.90 8.82 -6.23
C PHE A 381 -13.40 8.65 -6.09
N THR A 382 -12.65 9.62 -6.61
CA THR A 382 -11.20 9.76 -6.38
C THR A 382 -10.85 11.22 -6.30
N LEU A 383 -10.05 11.58 -5.29
CA LEU A 383 -9.47 12.90 -5.11
C LEU A 383 -7.96 12.76 -4.98
N GLN A 384 -7.22 13.55 -5.73
CA GLN A 384 -5.79 13.74 -5.50
C GLN A 384 -5.65 14.76 -4.36
N ILE A 385 -4.98 14.37 -3.29
CA ILE A 385 -4.59 15.25 -2.19
C ILE A 385 -3.17 15.70 -2.50
N GLU A 386 -2.94 17.01 -2.59
CA GLU A 386 -1.59 17.50 -2.82
C GLU A 386 -0.66 17.01 -1.70
N PRO A 387 0.47 16.39 -2.04
CA PRO A 387 1.52 16.15 -1.06
C PRO A 387 2.00 17.49 -0.56
N GLU A 388 2.26 17.61 0.73
CA GLU A 388 2.83 18.85 1.25
C GLU A 388 4.16 19.14 0.55
N THR A 389 4.32 20.38 0.11
CA THR A 389 5.60 20.88 -0.33
C THR A 389 6.53 20.90 0.89
N VAL A 390 7.63 20.19 0.78
CA VAL A 390 8.69 20.22 1.79
C VAL A 390 9.26 21.63 1.80
N ASP A 391 8.94 22.44 2.81
CA ASP A 391 9.82 23.56 3.14
C ASP A 391 11.14 22.92 3.59
N ALA A 392 12.18 23.14 2.80
CA ALA A 392 13.50 22.51 2.99
C ALA A 392 14.14 22.84 4.36
N ASP A 393 13.56 23.78 5.11
CA ASP A 393 14.00 24.19 6.46
C ASP A 393 13.13 23.61 7.60
N ALA A 394 12.07 22.86 7.31
CA ALA A 394 11.30 22.18 8.35
C ALA A 394 12.05 20.92 8.78
N THR A 395 12.79 21.01 9.88
CA THR A 395 13.40 19.84 10.52
C THR A 395 12.33 18.80 10.86
N GLU A 396 12.60 17.52 10.60
CA GLU A 396 11.73 16.36 10.90
C GLU A 396 11.15 16.34 12.33
N ALA A 397 11.73 17.14 13.25
CA ALA A 397 11.27 17.29 14.62
C ALA A 397 9.88 17.92 14.77
N ALA A 398 9.37 18.63 13.76
CA ALA A 398 8.06 19.28 13.81
C ALA A 398 6.89 18.31 13.47
N ASP A 399 7.15 17.16 12.87
CA ASP A 399 6.10 16.25 12.38
C ASP A 399 5.55 15.28 13.44
N ASN A 400 6.15 15.24 14.64
CA ASN A 400 5.63 14.47 15.79
C ASN A 400 4.67 15.28 16.67
N SER A 401 4.19 16.46 16.22
CA SER A 401 3.09 17.14 16.88
C SER A 401 1.88 16.20 16.93
N GLU A 402 1.24 16.09 18.09
CA GLU A 402 0.07 15.24 18.35
C GLU A 402 -0.96 15.36 17.22
N ARG A 403 -0.91 14.42 16.26
CA ARG A 403 -1.94 14.31 15.24
C ARG A 403 -3.25 13.93 15.93
N ASP A 404 -4.37 14.45 15.42
CA ASP A 404 -5.68 14.20 16.00
C ASP A 404 -5.93 12.66 16.05
N PRO A 405 -6.19 12.10 17.25
CA PRO A 405 -6.41 10.66 17.39
C PRO A 405 -7.72 10.17 16.74
N MET A 406 -8.58 11.06 16.25
CA MET A 406 -9.88 10.73 15.66
C MET A 406 -9.88 10.84 14.13
N GLN A 407 -8.93 10.15 13.48
CA GLN A 407 -8.73 10.23 12.03
C GLN A 407 -9.92 9.68 11.20
N ILE A 408 -10.76 8.80 11.77
CA ILE A 408 -11.88 8.16 11.09
C ILE A 408 -13.16 8.37 11.88
N GLN A 409 -14.22 8.79 11.19
CA GLN A 409 -15.56 8.88 11.76
C GLN A 409 -16.57 8.25 10.80
N ILE A 410 -17.61 7.65 11.36
CA ILE A 410 -18.76 7.09 10.65
C ILE A 410 -20.04 7.76 11.16
N GLY A 411 -21.00 7.96 10.29
CA GLY A 411 -22.22 8.68 10.61
C GLY A 411 -23.46 8.08 9.97
N VAL A 412 -24.60 8.21 10.64
CA VAL A 412 -25.92 7.89 10.09
C VAL A 412 -26.96 8.87 10.64
N ASN A 413 -28.03 9.08 9.87
CA ASN A 413 -29.16 9.94 10.26
C ASN A 413 -30.37 9.16 10.81
N ASP A 414 -30.27 7.85 10.91
CA ASP A 414 -31.40 6.96 11.22
C ASP A 414 -30.94 5.86 12.18
N PRO A 415 -31.60 5.66 13.34
CA PRO A 415 -31.28 4.58 14.27
C PRO A 415 -31.44 3.17 13.67
N ALA A 416 -32.22 3.01 12.61
CA ALA A 416 -32.33 1.75 11.89
C ALA A 416 -31.08 1.43 11.07
N ALA A 417 -30.28 2.46 10.73
CA ALA A 417 -29.00 2.27 10.06
C ALA A 417 -27.88 1.93 11.04
N SER A 418 -26.96 1.09 10.62
CA SER A 418 -25.80 0.72 11.44
C SER A 418 -24.67 0.15 10.60
N PHE A 419 -23.47 0.28 11.11
CA PHE A 419 -22.28 -0.32 10.55
C PHE A 419 -22.02 -1.69 11.17
N ARG A 420 -21.57 -2.62 10.35
CA ARG A 420 -21.14 -3.96 10.74
C ARG A 420 -19.81 -4.29 10.12
N ARG A 421 -19.07 -5.22 10.74
CA ARG A 421 -17.76 -5.66 10.24
C ARG A 421 -16.87 -4.50 9.81
N VAL A 422 -16.80 -3.48 10.69
CA VAL A 422 -15.93 -2.33 10.45
C VAL A 422 -14.50 -2.76 10.65
N ARG A 423 -13.70 -2.63 9.60
CA ARG A 423 -12.29 -2.99 9.58
C ARG A 423 -11.46 -1.79 9.19
N ILE A 424 -10.33 -1.65 9.86
CA ILE A 424 -9.37 -0.58 9.62
C ILE A 424 -8.01 -1.20 9.37
N TRP A 425 -7.34 -0.71 8.32
CA TRP A 425 -5.95 -0.99 8.01
C TRP A 425 -5.22 0.34 7.82
N ARG A 426 -3.90 0.29 7.84
CA ARG A 426 -3.03 1.38 7.44
C ARG A 426 -2.15 0.95 6.26
N ASP A 427 -1.59 1.93 5.54
CA ASP A 427 -0.57 1.66 4.53
C ASP A 427 0.81 1.41 5.18
N LEU A 428 1.75 0.97 4.37
CA LEU A 428 3.15 0.91 4.77
C LEU A 428 3.70 2.32 4.89
N TYR A 429 4.46 2.55 5.96
CA TYR A 429 5.15 3.82 6.17
C TYR A 429 6.63 3.61 5.87
N TYR A 430 7.10 4.21 4.77
CA TYR A 430 8.49 4.09 4.36
C TYR A 430 9.32 5.26 4.90
N TYR A 431 10.53 4.96 5.35
CA TYR A 431 11.49 5.94 5.85
C TYR A 431 12.92 5.53 5.50
N PRO A 432 13.88 6.47 5.46
CA PRO A 432 15.29 6.15 5.27
C PRO A 432 15.80 5.25 6.39
N ALA A 433 16.80 4.41 6.12
CA ALA A 433 17.43 3.66 7.20
C ALA A 433 18.14 4.63 8.18
N PRO A 434 18.07 4.41 9.52
CA PRO A 434 18.64 5.32 10.52
C PRO A 434 20.13 5.60 10.31
N GLU A 435 20.88 4.60 9.84
CA GLU A 435 22.32 4.69 9.59
C GLU A 435 22.67 5.51 8.34
N THR A 436 21.74 5.61 7.38
CA THR A 436 21.92 6.33 6.12
C THR A 436 21.28 7.72 6.13
N ALA A 437 20.40 8.00 7.07
CA ALA A 437 19.72 9.30 7.20
C ALA A 437 20.70 10.48 7.36
N GLN A 438 21.94 10.21 7.81
CA GLN A 438 23.00 11.21 7.92
C GLN A 438 23.86 11.36 6.65
N LYS A 439 23.79 10.41 5.69
CA LYS A 439 24.70 10.40 4.53
C LYS A 439 24.03 10.59 3.17
N ASN A 440 22.90 9.97 2.91
CA ASN A 440 22.11 10.18 1.68
C ASN A 440 20.69 9.68 1.91
N SER A 441 19.72 10.57 1.96
CA SER A 441 18.29 10.23 1.93
C SER A 441 17.85 9.66 0.57
N GLU A 442 18.76 9.60 -0.40
CA GLU A 442 18.51 9.26 -1.80
C GLU A 442 19.11 7.89 -2.14
N LEU A 443 18.34 7.05 -2.80
CA LEU A 443 18.77 5.75 -3.32
C LEU A 443 18.84 5.81 -4.84
N ASP A 444 20.04 5.83 -5.40
CA ASP A 444 20.25 5.82 -6.85
C ASP A 444 20.14 4.37 -7.38
N ALA A 445 19.20 4.15 -8.28
CA ALA A 445 19.01 2.85 -8.91
C ALA A 445 20.12 2.53 -9.92
N MET A 446 20.81 3.52 -10.45
CA MET A 446 21.80 3.32 -11.51
C MET A 446 21.24 2.44 -12.64
N ASP A 447 21.90 1.32 -12.98
CA ASP A 447 21.42 0.35 -13.97
C ASP A 447 20.56 -0.78 -13.38
N GLY A 448 20.21 -0.69 -12.10
CA GLY A 448 19.51 -1.77 -11.37
C GLY A 448 18.15 -1.34 -10.84
N PHE A 449 17.66 -2.11 -9.88
CA PHE A 449 16.37 -1.90 -9.23
C PHE A 449 16.58 -1.54 -7.76
N ILE A 450 15.87 -0.54 -7.26
CA ILE A 450 15.72 -0.32 -5.82
C ILE A 450 14.62 -1.23 -5.32
N VAL A 451 14.93 -2.01 -4.30
CA VAL A 451 14.03 -3.02 -3.75
C VAL A 451 13.85 -2.85 -2.24
N LEU A 452 12.60 -2.89 -1.77
CA LEU A 452 12.25 -2.71 -0.36
C LEU A 452 11.45 -3.92 0.16
N GLY A 453 11.57 -4.16 1.47
CA GLY A 453 10.69 -5.12 2.14
C GLY A 453 9.38 -4.49 2.56
N ASP A 454 8.31 -5.28 2.55
CA ASP A 454 6.99 -4.84 3.01
C ASP A 454 6.95 -4.68 4.55
N ASN A 455 7.80 -5.37 5.28
CA ASN A 455 7.99 -5.19 6.73
C ASN A 455 9.08 -4.15 6.98
N VAL A 456 8.75 -2.90 6.71
CA VAL A 456 9.68 -1.77 6.66
C VAL A 456 10.66 -1.71 7.85
N PRO A 457 10.20 -1.86 9.13
CA PRO A 457 11.07 -1.65 10.29
C PRO A 457 12.11 -2.76 10.52
N ILE A 458 11.93 -3.96 9.95
CA ILE A 458 12.88 -5.07 10.13
C ILE A 458 13.55 -5.52 8.84
N SER A 459 13.15 -4.95 7.70
CA SER A 459 13.72 -5.33 6.41
C SER A 459 15.11 -4.76 6.21
N VAL A 460 16.09 -5.62 6.01
CA VAL A 460 17.37 -5.24 5.44
C VAL A 460 17.23 -5.28 3.92
N ASP A 461 17.29 -4.11 3.27
CA ASP A 461 17.02 -3.91 1.85
C ASP A 461 17.85 -2.74 1.27
N SER A 462 17.48 -2.23 0.11
CA SER A 462 18.21 -1.16 -0.59
C SER A 462 18.57 0.05 0.29
N ARG A 463 17.81 0.33 1.33
CA ARG A 463 18.06 1.42 2.28
C ARG A 463 19.32 1.19 3.13
N HIS A 464 19.76 -0.05 3.29
CA HIS A 464 20.82 -0.46 4.20
C HIS A 464 22.11 -0.87 3.47
N TRP A 465 22.07 -1.02 2.14
CA TRP A 465 23.22 -1.51 1.37
C TRP A 465 24.11 -0.38 0.89
N ASN A 466 25.41 -0.61 0.84
CA ASN A 466 26.38 0.35 0.28
C ASN A 466 26.12 0.64 -1.22
N MET A 467 25.69 -0.37 -1.95
CA MET A 467 25.15 -0.24 -3.31
C MET A 467 23.64 -0.54 -3.24
N PRO A 468 22.79 0.49 -3.32
CA PRO A 468 21.38 0.32 -3.02
C PRO A 468 20.62 -0.46 -4.11
N SER A 469 21.20 -0.62 -5.30
CA SER A 469 20.52 -1.25 -6.43
C SER A 469 20.86 -2.72 -6.63
N VAL A 470 19.87 -3.50 -7.08
CA VAL A 470 20.03 -4.87 -7.56
C VAL A 470 20.16 -4.83 -9.07
N ALA A 471 21.35 -5.12 -9.60
CA ALA A 471 21.54 -5.16 -11.05
C ALA A 471 20.75 -6.31 -11.70
N ALA A 472 20.24 -6.09 -12.91
CA ALA A 472 19.38 -7.03 -13.62
C ALA A 472 19.94 -8.48 -13.72
N PRO A 473 21.25 -8.73 -13.93
CA PRO A 473 21.79 -10.09 -13.96
C PRO A 473 21.68 -10.87 -12.65
N PHE A 474 21.48 -10.18 -11.52
CA PHE A 474 21.29 -10.81 -10.21
C PHE A 474 19.83 -11.15 -9.92
N VAL A 475 18.88 -10.68 -10.73
CA VAL A 475 17.46 -11.04 -10.59
C VAL A 475 17.27 -12.46 -11.10
N ILE A 476 16.79 -13.35 -10.23
CA ILE A 476 16.56 -14.77 -10.54
C ILE A 476 15.16 -14.97 -11.14
N GLY A 477 14.17 -14.20 -10.67
CA GLY A 477 12.80 -14.32 -11.13
C GLY A 477 11.83 -13.43 -10.35
N THR A 478 10.55 -13.53 -10.67
CA THR A 478 9.45 -12.79 -10.02
C THR A 478 8.54 -13.73 -9.26
N VAL A 479 7.91 -13.19 -8.20
CA VAL A 479 6.89 -13.91 -7.43
C VAL A 479 5.58 -13.17 -7.55
N ASP A 480 4.56 -13.88 -8.01
CA ASP A 480 3.19 -13.39 -8.01
C ASP A 480 2.51 -13.81 -6.69
N LEU A 481 1.85 -12.86 -6.04
CA LEU A 481 1.03 -13.20 -4.88
C LEU A 481 -0.15 -14.06 -5.35
N PRO A 482 -0.44 -15.18 -4.65
CA PRO A 482 -1.65 -15.93 -4.95
C PRO A 482 -2.85 -14.99 -4.83
N GLN A 483 -3.72 -15.01 -5.83
CA GLN A 483 -5.01 -14.33 -5.70
C GLN A 483 -5.70 -14.94 -4.49
N LYS A 484 -6.03 -14.14 -3.48
CA LYS A 484 -6.84 -14.61 -2.36
C LYS A 484 -8.15 -15.13 -2.94
N GLN A 485 -8.33 -16.47 -2.81
CA GLN A 485 -9.61 -17.12 -3.07
C GLN A 485 -10.68 -16.62 -2.10
#